data_cfba44a7e4f3b74d8ad1e64ad392c325
#
_entry.id   cfba44a7e4f3b74d8ad1e64ad392c325
#
_cell.length_a   1.000
_cell.length_b   1.000
_cell.length_c   1.000
_cell.angle_alpha   90.00
_cell.angle_beta   90.00
_cell.angle_gamma   90.00
#
_symmetry.space_group_name_H-M   'P 1'
#
loop_
_entity.id
_entity.type
_entity.pdbx_description
1 polymer ?
#
loop_
_entity_poly.entity_id
_entity_poly.type
_entity_poly.pdbx_seq_one_letter_code
_entity_poly.pdbx_strand_id
1 'polypeptide(L)'
;QLPDPSRTAKDAVTGYELGLYDSSYESMDSQTRLANAHKLSIYDKIINDPEEKPYRLISEECEYSCTSDESYTADSQGFEGRHSETAFGTFSEMTIQDKEGNRYSGYWWESASSDKGIDISTCSRKALERAVRQIGPKPRRSGKYRMVVDTSVASRLIAPVINALNGSALQQKISFLDGTLGKKVFPDGMTLMDLPRTYGRNGSR
;
A
#
# COMPACT_ATOMS: atom_id res chain seq x y z
N GLN A 1 -15.54 -25.90 -27.73
CA GLN A 1 -15.13 -24.49 -27.56
C GLN A 1 -13.94 -24.23 -28.47
N LEU A 2 -13.99 -23.20 -29.34
CA LEU A 2 -12.86 -22.83 -30.15
C LEU A 2 -11.82 -22.14 -29.27
N PRO A 3 -10.50 -22.41 -29.44
CA PRO A 3 -9.45 -21.71 -28.73
C PRO A 3 -9.55 -20.19 -29.00
N ASP A 4 -9.46 -19.40 -27.95
CA ASP A 4 -9.39 -17.94 -28.07
C ASP A 4 -7.92 -17.52 -27.98
N PRO A 5 -7.30 -17.11 -29.10
CA PRO A 5 -5.90 -16.75 -29.12
C PRO A 5 -5.57 -15.50 -28.28
N SER A 6 -6.58 -14.69 -27.92
CA SER A 6 -6.39 -13.54 -27.04
C SER A 6 -6.19 -13.94 -25.57
N ARG A 7 -6.53 -15.16 -25.21
CA ARG A 7 -6.39 -15.71 -23.85
C ARG A 7 -5.16 -16.59 -23.68
N THR A 8 -4.33 -16.72 -24.69
CA THR A 8 -3.09 -17.49 -24.59
C THR A 8 -2.06 -16.70 -23.78
N ALA A 9 -1.66 -17.26 -22.65
CA ALA A 9 -0.53 -16.72 -21.91
C ALA A 9 0.78 -16.99 -22.70
N LYS A 10 1.59 -15.98 -22.91
CA LYS A 10 2.78 -16.07 -23.77
C LYS A 10 4.09 -16.09 -22.98
N ASP A 11 4.09 -15.51 -21.79
CA ASP A 11 5.30 -15.33 -21.00
C ASP A 11 5.06 -15.85 -19.58
N ALA A 12 5.92 -16.73 -19.12
CA ALA A 12 6.01 -17.11 -17.71
C ALA A 12 7.09 -16.25 -17.04
N VAL A 13 6.73 -15.64 -15.92
CA VAL A 13 7.68 -14.91 -15.07
C VAL A 13 7.57 -15.47 -13.66
N THR A 14 8.72 -15.78 -13.04
CA THR A 14 8.75 -16.18 -11.65
C THR A 14 8.94 -14.94 -10.75
N GLY A 15 8.42 -14.95 -9.54
CA GLY A 15 8.64 -13.89 -8.57
C GLY A 15 10.13 -13.67 -8.24
N TYR A 16 10.93 -14.71 -8.36
CA TYR A 16 12.40 -14.65 -8.17
C TYR A 16 13.09 -13.72 -9.16
N GLU A 17 12.72 -13.78 -10.45
CA GLU A 17 13.33 -12.97 -11.51
C GLU A 17 13.02 -11.48 -11.33
N LEU A 18 11.86 -11.17 -10.75
CA LEU A 18 11.43 -9.80 -10.46
C LEU A 18 11.82 -9.31 -9.07
N GLY A 19 12.54 -10.14 -8.27
CA GLY A 19 12.90 -9.81 -6.89
C GLY A 19 11.68 -9.72 -5.98
N LEU A 20 10.64 -10.51 -6.23
CA LEU A 20 9.41 -10.53 -5.46
C LEU A 20 9.42 -11.57 -4.34
N TYR A 21 10.38 -12.49 -4.34
CA TYR A 21 10.53 -13.50 -3.31
C TYR A 21 11.78 -13.26 -2.47
N ASP A 22 11.58 -13.18 -1.16
CA ASP A 22 12.67 -13.08 -0.17
C ASP A 22 12.68 -14.33 0.71
N SER A 23 13.73 -15.14 0.59
CA SER A 23 13.88 -16.38 1.36
C SER A 23 13.99 -16.17 2.86
N SER A 24 14.20 -14.95 3.34
CA SER A 24 14.14 -14.66 4.77
C SER A 24 12.77 -14.98 5.39
N TYR A 25 11.71 -15.03 4.56
CA TYR A 25 10.38 -15.47 4.98
C TYR A 25 10.42 -16.88 5.64
N GLU A 26 11.23 -17.79 5.13
CA GLU A 26 11.31 -19.18 5.61
C GLU A 26 11.81 -19.26 7.07
N SER A 27 12.54 -18.25 7.52
CA SER A 27 13.04 -18.11 8.89
C SER A 27 12.15 -17.25 9.81
N MET A 28 11.04 -16.70 9.29
CA MET A 28 10.11 -15.84 10.04
C MET A 28 9.13 -16.66 10.88
N ASP A 29 9.61 -17.22 11.98
CA ASP A 29 8.75 -17.87 12.95
C ASP A 29 7.89 -16.88 13.76
N SER A 30 7.01 -17.41 14.60
CA SER A 30 6.11 -16.58 15.42
C SER A 30 6.86 -15.69 16.40
N GLN A 31 7.99 -16.14 16.93
CA GLN A 31 8.79 -15.35 17.90
C GLN A 31 9.48 -14.18 17.20
N THR A 32 10.06 -14.43 16.03
CA THR A 32 10.68 -13.38 15.19
C THR A 32 9.67 -12.32 14.79
N ARG A 33 8.46 -12.73 14.35
CA ARG A 33 7.37 -11.80 14.01
C ARG A 33 6.94 -10.96 15.21
N LEU A 34 6.75 -11.60 16.36
CA LEU A 34 6.41 -10.89 17.60
C LEU A 34 7.50 -9.90 18.02
N ALA A 35 8.76 -10.31 17.92
CA ALA A 35 9.90 -9.43 18.24
C ALA A 35 9.94 -8.21 17.28
N ASN A 36 9.63 -8.39 16.01
CA ASN A 36 9.55 -7.29 15.05
C ASN A 36 8.36 -6.36 15.33
N ALA A 37 7.20 -6.90 15.71
CA ALA A 37 6.08 -6.09 16.16
C ALA A 37 6.42 -5.27 17.42
N HIS A 38 7.12 -5.85 18.39
CA HIS A 38 7.60 -5.10 19.57
C HIS A 38 8.59 -3.98 19.24
N LYS A 39 9.43 -4.15 18.21
CA LYS A 39 10.35 -3.08 17.76
C LYS A 39 9.61 -1.86 17.18
N LEU A 40 8.38 -2.04 16.72
CA LEU A 40 7.54 -0.93 16.23
C LEU A 40 7.09 -0.04 17.41
N SER A 41 6.88 -0.58 18.59
CA SER A 41 6.35 0.17 19.71
C SER A 41 7.28 1.30 20.13
N ILE A 42 6.68 2.47 20.29
CA ILE A 42 7.31 3.66 20.86
C ILE A 42 6.59 4.10 22.17
N TYR A 43 5.70 3.26 22.69
CA TYR A 43 4.92 3.55 23.89
C TYR A 43 5.79 4.02 25.05
N ASP A 44 6.77 3.24 25.44
CA ASP A 44 7.64 3.57 26.57
C ASP A 44 8.45 4.85 26.35
N LYS A 45 8.81 5.14 25.08
CA LYS A 45 9.51 6.38 24.76
C LYS A 45 8.61 7.62 24.93
N ILE A 46 7.31 7.47 24.62
CA ILE A 46 6.36 8.58 24.73
C ILE A 46 5.99 8.85 26.19
N ILE A 47 5.69 7.79 26.97
CA ILE A 47 5.22 7.97 28.35
C ILE A 47 6.34 8.38 29.32
N ASN A 48 7.59 8.00 29.01
CA ASN A 48 8.77 8.35 29.81
C ASN A 48 9.49 9.61 29.28
N ASP A 49 8.96 10.28 28.25
CA ASP A 49 9.53 11.53 27.74
C ASP A 49 9.31 12.64 28.77
N PRO A 50 10.39 13.28 29.29
CA PRO A 50 10.28 14.35 30.29
C PRO A 50 9.67 15.64 29.72
N GLU A 51 9.62 15.79 28.40
CA GLU A 51 8.98 16.96 27.77
C GLU A 51 7.47 16.94 27.94
N GLU A 52 6.89 18.05 28.43
CA GLU A 52 5.45 18.21 28.45
C GLU A 52 4.89 18.26 27.02
N LYS A 53 4.01 17.32 26.71
CA LYS A 53 3.32 17.27 25.41
C LYS A 53 1.93 17.90 25.52
N PRO A 54 1.41 18.50 24.43
CA PRO A 54 0.03 19.00 24.38
C PRO A 54 -1.01 17.87 24.30
N TYR A 55 -0.57 16.63 24.41
CA TYR A 55 -1.41 15.43 24.34
C TYR A 55 -0.87 14.32 25.27
N ARG A 56 -1.71 13.35 25.55
CA ARG A 56 -1.31 12.07 26.15
C ARG A 56 -1.60 10.92 25.19
N LEU A 57 -0.77 9.88 25.20
CA LEU A 57 -1.03 8.65 24.47
C LEU A 57 -2.16 7.88 25.14
N ILE A 58 -3.15 7.42 24.39
CA ILE A 58 -4.28 6.62 24.88
C ILE A 58 -4.10 5.16 24.51
N SER A 59 -3.73 4.88 23.26
CA SER A 59 -3.48 3.53 22.75
C SER A 59 -2.43 3.53 21.66
N GLU A 60 -1.72 2.45 21.58
CA GLU A 60 -0.82 2.09 20.51
C GLU A 60 -1.17 0.69 20.01
N GLU A 61 -1.30 0.55 18.70
CA GLU A 61 -1.42 -0.72 18.02
C GLU A 61 -0.25 -0.86 17.05
N CYS A 62 0.44 -2.00 17.12
CA CYS A 62 1.57 -2.31 16.26
C CYS A 62 1.41 -3.71 15.68
N GLU A 63 1.57 -3.82 14.35
CA GLU A 63 1.50 -5.09 13.64
C GLU A 63 2.74 -5.23 12.75
N TYR A 64 3.30 -6.43 12.74
CA TYR A 64 4.26 -6.90 11.75
C TYR A 64 3.69 -8.14 11.08
N SER A 65 3.58 -8.10 9.75
CA SER A 65 3.06 -9.19 8.95
C SER A 65 4.09 -9.64 7.92
N CYS A 66 4.06 -10.93 7.61
CA CYS A 66 4.74 -11.49 6.44
C CYS A 66 3.92 -12.61 5.85
N THR A 67 3.83 -12.63 4.52
CA THR A 67 3.13 -13.65 3.74
C THR A 67 4.00 -14.16 2.62
N SER A 68 3.74 -15.39 2.18
CA SER A 68 4.27 -15.94 0.95
C SER A 68 3.12 -16.50 0.16
N ASP A 69 3.04 -16.11 -1.09
CA ASP A 69 2.07 -16.60 -2.05
C ASP A 69 2.77 -17.34 -3.17
N GLU A 70 2.25 -18.49 -3.54
CA GLU A 70 2.70 -19.26 -4.68
C GLU A 70 1.49 -19.61 -5.55
N SER A 71 1.58 -19.29 -6.82
CA SER A 71 0.56 -19.64 -7.81
C SER A 71 1.17 -20.47 -8.92
N TYR A 72 0.42 -21.48 -9.36
CA TYR A 72 0.72 -22.30 -10.53
C TYR A 72 -0.43 -22.19 -11.52
N THR A 73 -0.11 -21.89 -12.76
CA THR A 73 -1.09 -21.75 -13.83
C THR A 73 -0.72 -22.68 -14.98
N ALA A 74 -1.69 -23.49 -15.39
CA ALA A 74 -1.57 -24.33 -16.58
C ALA A 74 -2.82 -24.14 -17.45
N ASP A 75 -2.66 -24.17 -18.74
CA ASP A 75 -3.77 -24.11 -19.69
C ASP A 75 -3.78 -25.25 -20.70
N SER A 76 -4.90 -25.40 -21.44
CA SER A 76 -5.06 -26.43 -22.45
C SER A 76 -4.25 -26.22 -23.72
N GLN A 77 -3.53 -25.11 -23.84
CA GLN A 77 -2.66 -24.77 -24.96
C GLN A 77 -1.19 -25.06 -24.67
N GLY A 78 -0.90 -25.67 -23.50
CA GLY A 78 0.43 -26.08 -23.09
C GLY A 78 1.23 -25.01 -22.34
N PHE A 79 0.59 -23.92 -21.90
CA PHE A 79 1.23 -22.98 -20.99
C PHE A 79 1.31 -23.58 -19.60
N GLU A 80 2.48 -23.50 -19.00
CA GLU A 80 2.73 -23.80 -17.58
C GLU A 80 3.54 -22.64 -16.99
N GLY A 81 3.04 -22.04 -15.93
CA GLY A 81 3.69 -20.93 -15.25
C GLY A 81 3.62 -21.06 -13.74
N ARG A 82 4.69 -20.70 -13.04
CA ARG A 82 4.76 -20.62 -11.60
C ARG A 82 5.17 -19.21 -11.20
N HIS A 83 4.50 -18.66 -10.22
CA HIS A 83 4.84 -17.37 -9.64
C HIS A 83 4.91 -17.51 -8.12
N SER A 84 5.98 -16.99 -7.52
CA SER A 84 6.18 -16.97 -6.07
C SER A 84 6.52 -15.55 -5.63
N GLU A 85 5.83 -15.06 -4.64
CA GLU A 85 6.10 -13.75 -4.07
C GLU A 85 6.01 -13.76 -2.55
N THR A 86 6.72 -12.86 -1.91
CA THR A 86 6.61 -12.58 -0.49
C THR A 86 6.17 -11.14 -0.28
N ALA A 87 5.44 -10.89 0.80
CA ALA A 87 5.11 -9.55 1.24
C ALA A 87 5.40 -9.43 2.73
N PHE A 88 6.14 -8.39 3.08
CA PHE A 88 6.41 -7.97 4.45
C PHE A 88 5.69 -6.66 4.70
N GLY A 89 5.07 -6.52 5.86
CA GLY A 89 4.30 -5.34 6.18
C GLY A 89 4.49 -4.91 7.63
N THR A 90 4.44 -3.61 7.84
CA THR A 90 4.32 -3.00 9.16
C THR A 90 3.11 -2.08 9.19
N PHE A 91 2.41 -2.08 10.29
CA PHE A 91 1.33 -1.15 10.57
C PHE A 91 1.47 -0.63 11.99
N SER A 92 1.12 0.64 12.17
CA SER A 92 0.97 1.21 13.50
C SER A 92 -0.16 2.23 13.51
N GLU A 93 -0.98 2.20 14.57
CA GLU A 93 -1.97 3.21 14.89
C GLU A 93 -1.73 3.77 16.26
N MET A 94 -1.76 5.09 16.37
CA MET A 94 -1.63 5.86 17.61
C MET A 94 -2.89 6.65 17.87
N THR A 95 -3.48 6.47 19.04
CA THR A 95 -4.57 7.34 19.51
C THR A 95 -4.06 8.20 20.65
N ILE A 96 -4.21 9.50 20.49
CA ILE A 96 -3.84 10.53 21.48
C ILE A 96 -5.06 11.30 21.94
N GLN A 97 -4.95 11.93 23.10
CA GLN A 97 -5.97 12.84 23.64
C GLN A 97 -5.34 14.18 23.98
N ASP A 98 -5.97 15.26 23.53
CA ASP A 98 -5.56 16.63 23.87
C ASP A 98 -5.96 17.03 25.31
N LYS A 99 -5.60 18.25 25.72
CA LYS A 99 -5.93 18.80 27.05
C LYS A 99 -7.44 19.06 27.24
N GLU A 100 -8.20 19.15 26.14
CA GLU A 100 -9.65 19.37 26.13
C GLU A 100 -10.44 18.05 26.14
N GLY A 101 -9.76 16.91 26.04
CA GLY A 101 -10.38 15.58 26.06
C GLY A 101 -10.73 15.02 24.67
N ASN A 102 -10.44 15.75 23.59
CA ASN A 102 -10.67 15.25 22.23
C ASN A 102 -9.65 14.19 21.88
N ARG A 103 -10.09 13.17 21.13
CA ARG A 103 -9.23 12.07 20.68
C ARG A 103 -8.94 12.16 19.20
N TYR A 104 -7.71 11.87 18.84
CA TYR A 104 -7.22 11.86 17.47
C TYR A 104 -6.43 10.60 17.21
N SER A 105 -6.73 9.89 16.12
CA SER A 105 -5.98 8.72 15.69
C SER A 105 -5.22 9.01 14.40
N GLY A 106 -4.00 8.49 14.36
CA GLY A 106 -3.16 8.52 13.17
C GLY A 106 -2.55 7.15 12.94
N TYR A 107 -2.43 6.75 11.69
CA TYR A 107 -1.86 5.46 11.33
C TYR A 107 -0.86 5.60 10.18
N TRP A 108 0.04 4.63 10.12
CA TRP A 108 0.98 4.45 9.02
C TRP A 108 1.19 2.98 8.73
N TRP A 109 1.51 2.66 7.50
CA TRP A 109 1.90 1.31 7.10
C TRP A 109 2.99 1.38 6.04
N GLU A 110 3.80 0.34 5.97
CA GLU A 110 4.76 0.10 4.91
C GLU A 110 4.63 -1.35 4.44
N SER A 111 4.91 -1.59 3.17
CA SER A 111 4.91 -2.93 2.58
C SER A 111 6.00 -3.03 1.53
N ALA A 112 6.69 -4.16 1.51
CA ALA A 112 7.71 -4.47 0.52
C ALA A 112 7.75 -5.98 0.24
N SER A 113 8.32 -6.38 -0.90
CA SER A 113 8.56 -7.80 -1.22
C SER A 113 9.68 -8.42 -0.38
N SER A 114 10.50 -7.60 0.28
CA SER A 114 11.63 -8.02 1.11
C SER A 114 11.57 -7.37 2.48
N ASP A 115 11.96 -8.12 3.52
CA ASP A 115 12.08 -7.60 4.90
C ASP A 115 13.02 -6.39 4.99
N LYS A 116 14.09 -6.37 4.19
CA LYS A 116 15.03 -5.24 4.10
C LYS A 116 14.42 -3.98 3.47
N GLY A 117 13.31 -4.11 2.79
CA GLY A 117 12.60 -3.00 2.15
C GLY A 117 11.70 -2.22 3.11
N ILE A 118 11.58 -2.64 4.37
CA ILE A 118 10.73 -2.03 5.39
C ILE A 118 11.58 -1.29 6.42
N ASP A 119 11.19 -0.07 6.76
CA ASP A 119 11.78 0.67 7.88
C ASP A 119 10.87 0.58 9.12
N ILE A 120 11.13 -0.44 9.94
CA ILE A 120 10.41 -0.66 11.20
C ILE A 120 10.50 0.57 12.12
N SER A 121 11.63 1.30 12.11
CA SER A 121 11.90 2.37 13.07
C SER A 121 11.04 3.62 12.89
N THR A 122 10.46 3.82 11.71
CA THR A 122 9.74 5.07 11.36
C THR A 122 8.22 4.93 11.35
N CYS A 123 7.69 3.71 11.29
CA CYS A 123 6.25 3.46 11.14
C CYS A 123 5.43 4.12 12.27
N SER A 124 5.72 3.80 13.51
CA SER A 124 4.98 4.32 14.68
C SER A 124 5.17 5.82 14.88
N ARG A 125 6.36 6.35 14.60
CA ARG A 125 6.60 7.79 14.64
C ARG A 125 5.75 8.52 13.62
N LYS A 126 5.65 8.03 12.38
CA LYS A 126 4.78 8.62 11.35
C LYS A 126 3.29 8.54 11.74
N ALA A 127 2.87 7.44 12.37
CA ALA A 127 1.51 7.31 12.89
C ALA A 127 1.22 8.36 13.96
N LEU A 128 2.12 8.54 14.93
CA LEU A 128 2.01 9.55 15.96
C LEU A 128 1.97 10.98 15.38
N GLU A 129 2.89 11.30 14.47
CA GLU A 129 2.90 12.61 13.80
C GLU A 129 1.57 12.92 13.09
N ARG A 130 0.93 11.91 12.48
CA ARG A 130 -0.37 12.06 11.83
C ARG A 130 -1.50 12.30 12.84
N ALA A 131 -1.45 11.66 14.01
CA ALA A 131 -2.41 11.94 15.09
C ALA A 131 -2.23 13.37 15.63
N VAL A 132 -1.01 13.78 15.92
CA VAL A 132 -0.67 15.11 16.47
C VAL A 132 -1.08 16.25 15.52
N ARG A 133 -0.88 16.06 14.21
CA ARG A 133 -1.28 17.07 13.20
C ARG A 133 -2.78 17.36 13.16
N GLN A 134 -3.62 16.54 13.77
CA GLN A 134 -5.07 16.74 13.83
C GLN A 134 -5.50 17.61 15.02
N ILE A 135 -4.63 17.88 15.98
CA ILE A 135 -4.95 18.68 17.16
C ILE A 135 -5.31 20.11 16.75
N GLY A 136 -6.40 20.65 17.34
CA GLY A 136 -6.85 22.01 17.13
C GLY A 136 -7.41 22.27 15.73
N PRO A 137 -8.36 21.46 15.23
CA PRO A 137 -8.97 21.67 13.93
C PRO A 137 -9.70 23.00 13.89
N LYS A 138 -9.54 23.74 12.78
CA LYS A 138 -10.23 25.01 12.56
C LYS A 138 -11.29 24.84 11.47
N PRO A 139 -12.56 25.19 11.74
CA PRO A 139 -13.60 25.13 10.73
C PRO A 139 -13.29 26.09 9.58
N ARG A 140 -13.56 25.65 8.36
CA ARG A 140 -13.42 26.47 7.15
C ARG A 140 -14.80 26.85 6.62
N ARG A 141 -14.92 28.05 6.08
CA ARG A 141 -16.14 28.47 5.37
C ARG A 141 -16.28 27.65 4.08
N SER A 142 -17.53 27.44 3.65
CA SER A 142 -17.77 26.83 2.33
C SER A 142 -17.14 27.67 1.22
N GLY A 143 -16.53 27.01 0.24
CA GLY A 143 -15.83 27.71 -0.86
C GLY A 143 -15.06 26.75 -1.76
N LYS A 144 -14.38 27.34 -2.75
CA LYS A 144 -13.44 26.59 -3.61
C LYS A 144 -12.04 26.70 -3.04
N TYR A 145 -11.38 25.57 -2.86
CA TYR A 145 -10.04 25.50 -2.29
C TYR A 145 -9.12 24.65 -3.15
N ARG A 146 -7.82 24.96 -3.14
CA ARG A 146 -6.81 24.04 -3.64
C ARG A 146 -6.72 22.87 -2.66
N MET A 147 -6.81 21.65 -3.19
CA MET A 147 -6.65 20.43 -2.42
C MET A 147 -5.28 19.84 -2.73
N VAL A 148 -4.54 19.49 -1.69
CA VAL A 148 -3.34 18.66 -1.77
C VAL A 148 -3.71 17.29 -1.22
N VAL A 149 -3.48 16.25 -1.99
CA VAL A 149 -3.80 14.87 -1.60
C VAL A 149 -2.51 14.18 -1.19
N ASP A 150 -2.52 13.62 0.01
CA ASP A 150 -1.40 12.84 0.54
C ASP A 150 -1.16 11.60 -0.34
N THR A 151 0.10 11.24 -0.56
CA THR A 151 0.49 10.10 -1.40
C THR A 151 -0.12 8.78 -0.93
N SER A 152 -0.33 8.60 0.37
CA SER A 152 -0.94 7.40 0.95
C SER A 152 -2.40 7.16 0.53
N VAL A 153 -3.10 8.19 0.06
CA VAL A 153 -4.50 8.11 -0.39
C VAL A 153 -4.69 8.55 -1.84
N ALA A 154 -3.64 9.01 -2.52
CA ALA A 154 -3.69 9.49 -3.90
C ALA A 154 -4.20 8.42 -4.88
N SER A 155 -3.90 7.14 -4.61
CA SER A 155 -4.40 6.00 -5.39
C SER A 155 -5.92 5.98 -5.48
N ARG A 156 -6.64 6.45 -4.45
CA ARG A 156 -8.12 6.51 -4.44
C ARG A 156 -8.68 7.51 -5.48
N LEU A 157 -7.93 8.56 -5.80
CA LEU A 157 -8.30 9.49 -6.87
C LEU A 157 -8.06 8.89 -8.26
N ILE A 158 -7.05 8.05 -8.41
CA ILE A 158 -6.68 7.43 -9.69
C ILE A 158 -7.48 6.16 -9.96
N ALA A 159 -7.94 5.46 -8.94
CA ALA A 159 -8.67 4.20 -9.07
C ALA A 159 -9.88 4.27 -10.05
N PRO A 160 -10.72 5.33 -10.08
CA PRO A 160 -11.79 5.43 -11.07
C PRO A 160 -11.29 5.49 -12.52
N VAL A 161 -10.11 6.10 -12.73
CA VAL A 161 -9.50 6.17 -14.07
C VAL A 161 -8.98 4.79 -14.47
N ILE A 162 -8.31 4.08 -13.56
CA ILE A 162 -7.84 2.70 -13.80
C ILE A 162 -9.02 1.78 -14.12
N ASN A 163 -10.11 1.89 -13.37
CA ASN A 163 -11.32 1.12 -13.64
C ASN A 163 -11.93 1.45 -15.01
N ALA A 164 -11.87 2.71 -15.43
CA ALA A 164 -12.36 3.14 -16.75
C ALA A 164 -11.48 2.63 -17.92
N LEU A 165 -10.21 2.29 -17.67
CA LEU A 165 -9.31 1.65 -18.63
C LEU A 165 -9.54 0.15 -18.78
N ASN A 166 -10.42 -0.45 -17.97
CA ASN A 166 -10.73 -1.88 -18.06
C ASN A 166 -11.31 -2.21 -19.44
N GLY A 167 -10.71 -3.19 -20.12
CA GLY A 167 -11.10 -3.57 -21.49
C GLY A 167 -12.56 -3.98 -21.60
N SER A 168 -13.14 -4.65 -20.62
CA SER A 168 -14.55 -5.01 -20.58
C SER A 168 -15.45 -3.77 -20.50
N ALA A 169 -15.09 -2.78 -19.69
CA ALA A 169 -15.85 -1.53 -19.57
C ALA A 169 -15.83 -0.72 -20.89
N LEU A 170 -14.68 -0.72 -21.57
CA LEU A 170 -14.54 -0.09 -22.90
C LEU A 170 -15.38 -0.83 -23.96
N GLN A 171 -15.32 -2.16 -23.98
CA GLN A 171 -16.08 -2.98 -24.90
C GLN A 171 -17.61 -2.79 -24.73
N GLN A 172 -18.06 -2.68 -23.50
CA GLN A 172 -19.47 -2.45 -23.17
C GLN A 172 -19.89 -0.98 -23.31
N LYS A 173 -18.99 -0.08 -23.65
CA LYS A 173 -19.22 1.38 -23.80
C LYS A 173 -19.75 2.06 -22.53
N ILE A 174 -19.42 1.52 -21.35
CA ILE A 174 -19.78 2.09 -20.06
C ILE A 174 -18.63 2.89 -19.41
N SER A 175 -17.49 2.97 -20.11
CA SER A 175 -16.34 3.77 -19.67
C SER A 175 -16.43 5.19 -20.19
N PHE A 176 -16.13 6.17 -19.34
CA PHE A 176 -15.97 7.57 -19.76
C PHE A 176 -14.73 7.81 -20.66
N LEU A 177 -13.86 6.81 -20.80
CA LEU A 177 -12.72 6.82 -21.70
C LEU A 177 -13.01 6.16 -23.06
N ASP A 178 -14.24 5.75 -23.34
CA ASP A 178 -14.61 5.22 -24.65
C ASP A 178 -14.30 6.24 -25.75
N GLY A 179 -13.71 5.76 -26.85
CA GLY A 179 -13.32 6.61 -27.99
C GLY A 179 -12.15 7.58 -27.73
N THR A 180 -11.39 7.41 -26.64
CA THR A 180 -10.21 8.25 -26.32
C THR A 180 -8.89 7.65 -26.75
N LEU A 181 -8.88 6.46 -27.35
CA LEU A 181 -7.65 5.81 -27.81
C LEU A 181 -6.86 6.73 -28.74
N GLY A 182 -5.56 6.91 -28.44
CA GLY A 182 -4.69 7.83 -29.17
C GLY A 182 -4.88 9.32 -28.84
N LYS A 183 -5.79 9.66 -27.94
CA LYS A 183 -5.99 11.04 -27.50
C LYS A 183 -5.38 11.29 -26.12
N LYS A 184 -4.92 12.51 -25.91
CA LYS A 184 -4.46 12.94 -24.59
C LYS A 184 -5.67 13.14 -23.66
N VAL A 185 -5.70 12.40 -22.54
CA VAL A 185 -6.79 12.46 -21.55
C VAL A 185 -6.36 13.10 -20.22
N PHE A 186 -5.05 13.21 -19.96
CA PHE A 186 -4.52 13.86 -18.77
C PHE A 186 -3.98 15.25 -19.07
N PRO A 187 -3.92 16.15 -18.05
CA PRO A 187 -3.24 17.45 -18.17
C PRO A 187 -1.76 17.28 -18.52
N ASP A 188 -1.14 18.39 -18.97
CA ASP A 188 0.30 18.42 -19.17
C ASP A 188 1.04 18.10 -17.86
N GLY A 189 2.11 17.32 -17.98
CA GLY A 189 2.92 16.91 -16.83
C GLY A 189 2.36 15.73 -16.03
N MET A 190 1.22 15.14 -16.42
CA MET A 190 0.68 13.93 -15.79
C MET A 190 0.70 12.76 -16.77
N THR A 191 1.30 11.65 -16.33
CA THR A 191 1.34 10.39 -17.09
C THR A 191 0.97 9.24 -16.15
N LEU A 192 0.10 8.36 -16.62
CA LEU A 192 -0.21 7.08 -15.98
C LEU A 192 0.40 5.98 -16.84
N MET A 193 1.22 5.12 -16.23
CA MET A 193 1.87 3.99 -16.90
C MET A 193 1.55 2.70 -16.17
N ASP A 194 1.24 1.66 -16.93
CA ASP A 194 1.17 0.28 -16.44
C ASP A 194 2.54 -0.39 -16.72
N LEU A 195 3.22 -0.78 -15.67
CA LEU A 195 4.56 -1.37 -15.72
C LEU A 195 4.56 -2.73 -14.99
N PRO A 196 4.02 -3.78 -15.62
CA PRO A 196 3.77 -5.07 -14.96
C PRO A 196 5.05 -5.82 -14.55
N ARG A 197 6.23 -5.44 -15.07
CA ARG A 197 7.52 -6.10 -14.79
C ARG A 197 8.50 -5.17 -14.08
N THR A 198 8.05 -4.49 -13.05
CA THR A 198 8.94 -3.63 -12.26
C THR A 198 9.59 -4.44 -11.14
N TYR A 199 10.93 -4.51 -11.15
CA TYR A 199 11.70 -5.24 -10.13
C TYR A 199 11.37 -4.75 -8.71
N GLY A 200 11.17 -5.69 -7.78
CA GLY A 200 10.95 -5.41 -6.36
C GLY A 200 9.63 -4.69 -6.05
N ARG A 201 8.68 -4.65 -7.00
CA ARG A 201 7.35 -4.06 -6.76
C ARG A 201 6.30 -5.15 -6.67
N ASN A 202 5.63 -5.23 -5.51
CA ASN A 202 4.50 -6.15 -5.32
C ASN A 202 3.44 -5.90 -6.39
N GLY A 203 2.85 -6.98 -6.91
CA GLY A 203 1.90 -6.93 -8.01
C GLY A 203 2.53 -6.92 -9.40
N SER A 204 3.87 -6.90 -9.52
CA SER A 204 4.54 -7.19 -10.81
C SER A 204 4.32 -8.65 -11.21
N ARG A 205 4.14 -8.91 -12.52
CA ARG A 205 3.84 -10.25 -13.06
C ARG A 205 4.47 -10.48 -14.41
#